data_d81e23993da10848a6f65cf668aaa348
#
_entry.id   d81e23993da10848a6f65cf668aaa348
#
_cell.length_a   1.000
_cell.length_b   1.000
_cell.length_c   1.000
_cell.angle_alpha   90.00
_cell.angle_beta   90.00
_cell.angle_gamma   90.00
#
_symmetry.space_group_name_H-M   'P 1'
#
loop_
_entity.id
_entity.type
_entity.pdbx_description
1 polymer ?
#
loop_
_entity_poly.entity_id
_entity_poly.type
_entity_poly.pdbx_seq_one_letter_code
_entity_poly.pdbx_strand_id
1 'polypeptide(L)' 'MNTVNDIINLIARRDHISTLEAMDIVNECMEEMEEAVAQGYWQEAEDIVASYLGLEPDYLDILMTEMF' A
#
# COMPACT_ATOMS: atom_id res chain seq x y z
N MET A 1 10.08 3.38 13.27
CA MET A 1 9.41 2.16 12.79
C MET A 1 8.37 2.55 11.77
N ASN A 2 8.39 1.93 10.58
CA ASN A 2 7.46 2.26 9.52
C ASN A 2 6.14 1.54 9.74
N THR A 3 5.04 2.29 9.68
CA THR A 3 3.68 1.76 9.81
C THR A 3 2.86 2.18 8.60
N VAL A 4 1.64 1.66 8.50
CA VAL A 4 0.71 2.09 7.44
C VAL A 4 0.45 3.59 7.53
N ASN A 5 0.39 4.15 8.73
CA ASN A 5 0.23 5.59 8.91
C ASN A 5 1.39 6.37 8.30
N ASP A 6 2.61 5.85 8.43
CA ASP A 6 3.78 6.48 7.81
C ASP A 6 3.67 6.49 6.30
N ILE A 7 3.16 5.41 5.72
CA ILE A 7 2.92 5.32 4.28
C ILE A 7 1.86 6.34 3.84
N ILE A 8 0.77 6.43 4.58
CA ILE A 8 -0.30 7.39 4.31
C ILE A 8 0.25 8.82 4.33
N ASN A 9 1.04 9.15 5.35
CA ASN A 9 1.64 10.47 5.47
C ASN A 9 2.63 10.75 4.34
N LEU A 10 3.40 9.75 3.96
CA LEU A 10 4.36 9.87 2.86
C LEU A 10 3.64 10.20 1.54
N ILE A 11 2.57 9.48 1.25
CA ILE A 11 1.80 9.67 0.02
C ILE A 11 1.10 11.03 0.04
N ALA A 12 0.51 11.40 1.17
CA ALA A 12 -0.16 12.69 1.31
C ALA A 12 0.80 13.84 1.01
N ARG A 13 2.01 13.75 1.54
CA ARG A 13 3.04 14.76 1.36
C ARG A 13 3.57 14.79 -0.07
N ARG A 14 3.87 13.61 -0.60
CA ARG A 14 4.46 13.48 -1.94
C ARG A 14 3.50 13.98 -3.02
N ASP A 15 2.23 13.65 -2.91
CA ASP A 15 1.23 13.93 -3.93
C ASP A 15 0.43 15.21 -3.64
N HIS A 16 0.72 15.88 -2.53
CA HIS A 16 0.01 17.11 -2.11
C HIS A 16 -1.49 16.90 -1.97
N ILE A 17 -1.88 15.77 -1.37
CA ILE A 17 -3.27 15.44 -1.10
C ILE A 17 -3.50 15.35 0.40
N SER A 18 -4.77 15.31 0.81
CA SER A 18 -5.09 15.15 2.23
C SER A 18 -4.77 13.74 2.72
N THR A 19 -4.62 13.61 4.04
CA THR A 19 -4.40 12.29 4.64
C THR A 19 -5.59 11.36 4.41
N LEU A 20 -6.81 11.92 4.34
CA LEU A 20 -8.00 11.13 4.03
C LEU A 20 -7.95 10.54 2.62
N GLU A 21 -7.55 11.35 1.66
CA GLU A 21 -7.39 10.88 0.28
C GLU A 21 -6.29 9.84 0.19
N ALA A 22 -5.16 10.08 0.86
CA ALA A 22 -4.06 9.12 0.89
C ALA A 22 -4.50 7.81 1.54
N MET A 23 -5.29 7.89 2.61
CA MET A 23 -5.83 6.72 3.28
C MET A 23 -6.71 5.89 2.35
N ASP A 24 -7.57 6.54 1.57
CA ASP A 24 -8.43 5.86 0.61
C ASP A 24 -7.59 5.12 -0.46
N ILE A 25 -6.54 5.76 -0.94
CA ILE A 25 -5.64 5.14 -1.92
C ILE A 25 -4.95 3.92 -1.33
N VAL A 26 -4.44 4.04 -0.11
CA VAL A 26 -3.76 2.93 0.56
C VAL A 26 -4.74 1.78 0.83
N ASN A 27 -5.96 2.09 1.26
CA ASN A 27 -6.98 1.07 1.51
C ASN A 27 -7.36 0.32 0.24
N GLU A 28 -7.52 1.02 -0.88
CA GLU A 28 -7.77 0.39 -2.18
C GLU A 28 -6.63 -0.53 -2.57
N CYS A 29 -5.41 -0.06 -2.38
CA CYS A 29 -4.22 -0.85 -2.67
C CYS A 29 -4.21 -2.14 -1.84
N MET A 30 -4.51 -2.02 -0.54
CA MET A 30 -4.53 -3.17 0.36
C MET A 30 -5.60 -4.18 -0.02
N GLU A 31 -6.78 -3.71 -0.45
CA GLU A 31 -7.86 -4.60 -0.92
C GLU A 31 -7.41 -5.40 -2.15
N GLU A 32 -6.79 -4.74 -3.10
CA GLU A 32 -6.27 -5.41 -4.30
C GLU A 32 -5.17 -6.40 -3.96
N MET A 33 -4.28 -6.03 -3.03
CA MET A 33 -3.23 -6.92 -2.56
C MET A 33 -3.80 -8.16 -1.89
N GLU A 34 -4.80 -7.97 -1.03
CA GLU A 34 -5.45 -9.08 -0.33
C GLU A 34 -6.05 -10.08 -1.32
N GLU A 35 -6.72 -9.58 -2.35
CA GLU A 35 -7.29 -10.43 -3.38
C GLU A 35 -6.20 -11.19 -4.14
N ALA A 36 -5.12 -10.52 -4.52
CA ALA A 36 -4.02 -11.16 -5.23
C ALA A 36 -3.37 -12.25 -4.38
N VAL A 37 -3.12 -11.95 -3.11
CA VAL A 37 -2.52 -12.92 -2.18
C VAL A 37 -3.44 -14.11 -1.95
N ALA A 38 -4.74 -13.88 -1.82
CA ALA A 38 -5.73 -14.95 -1.64
C ALA A 38 -5.75 -15.90 -2.81
N GLN A 39 -5.42 -15.43 -4.01
CA GLN A 39 -5.33 -16.24 -5.21
C GLN A 39 -3.94 -16.84 -5.44
N GLY A 40 -2.98 -16.54 -4.56
CA GLY A 40 -1.62 -17.05 -4.68
C GLY A 40 -0.71 -16.22 -5.59
N TYR A 41 -1.12 -15.03 -5.98
CA TYR A 41 -0.36 -14.18 -6.90
C TYR A 41 0.48 -13.14 -6.15
N TRP A 42 1.51 -13.61 -5.45
CA TRP A 42 2.38 -12.74 -4.64
C TRP A 42 3.10 -11.69 -5.47
N GLN A 43 3.51 -12.02 -6.69
CA GLN A 43 4.17 -11.06 -7.57
C GLN A 43 3.23 -9.93 -7.97
N GLU A 44 1.96 -10.23 -8.16
CA GLU A 44 0.96 -9.21 -8.46
C GLU A 44 0.80 -8.25 -7.29
N ALA A 45 0.91 -8.73 -6.06
CA ALA A 45 0.84 -7.86 -4.88
C ALA A 45 1.96 -6.82 -4.91
N GLU A 46 3.17 -7.20 -5.29
CA GLU A 46 4.28 -6.27 -5.44
C GLU A 46 4.01 -5.25 -6.54
N ASP A 47 3.50 -5.71 -7.68
CA ASP A 47 3.15 -4.84 -8.80
C ASP A 47 2.05 -3.85 -8.42
N ILE A 48 1.08 -4.28 -7.63
CA ILE A 48 -0.01 -3.44 -7.14
C ILE A 48 0.55 -2.31 -6.29
N VAL A 49 1.44 -2.61 -5.35
CA VAL A 49 2.08 -1.59 -4.51
C VAL A 49 2.83 -0.58 -5.38
N ALA A 50 3.60 -1.06 -6.34
CA ALA A 50 4.35 -0.19 -7.24
C ALA A 50 3.43 0.68 -8.10
N SER A 51 2.33 0.12 -8.60
CA SER A 51 1.39 0.82 -9.49
C SER A 51 0.54 1.84 -8.74
N TYR A 52 -0.02 1.45 -7.58
CA TYR A 52 -0.92 2.32 -6.83
C TYR A 52 -0.17 3.39 -6.06
N LEU A 53 0.91 3.00 -5.40
CA LEU A 53 1.59 3.89 -4.46
C LEU A 53 2.90 4.45 -5.01
N GLY A 54 3.45 3.83 -6.05
CA GLY A 54 4.75 4.22 -6.58
C GLY A 54 5.88 4.02 -5.58
N LEU A 55 5.72 3.07 -4.66
CA LEU A 55 6.68 2.79 -3.62
C LEU A 55 7.53 1.58 -3.97
N GLU A 56 8.69 1.49 -3.32
CA GLU A 56 9.57 0.34 -3.47
C GLU A 56 8.96 -0.91 -2.83
N PRO A 57 9.35 -2.12 -3.30
CA PRO A 57 8.80 -3.36 -2.76
C PRO A 57 8.99 -3.55 -1.26
N ASP A 58 9.97 -2.86 -0.65
CA ASP A 58 10.21 -2.93 0.79
C ASP A 58 8.98 -2.54 1.62
N TYR A 59 8.13 -1.68 1.07
CA TYR A 59 6.90 -1.26 1.75
C TYR A 59 5.83 -2.34 1.75
N LEU A 60 5.97 -3.36 0.91
CA LEU A 60 5.05 -4.49 0.87
C LEU A 60 4.98 -5.20 2.22
N ASP A 61 6.12 -5.39 2.89
CA ASP A 61 6.18 -6.05 4.19
C ASP A 61 5.35 -5.30 5.23
N ILE A 62 5.39 -3.98 5.20
CA ILE A 62 4.63 -3.14 6.13
C ILE A 62 3.14 -3.34 5.92
N LEU A 63 2.70 -3.30 4.67
CA LEU A 63 1.28 -3.49 4.33
C LEU A 63 0.81 -4.90 4.65
N MET A 64 1.64 -5.90 4.38
CA MET A 64 1.33 -7.29 4.69
C MET A 64 1.17 -7.51 6.18
N THR A 65 2.00 -6.87 7.00
CA THR A 65 1.91 -6.97 8.45
C THR A 65 0.58 -6.44 8.97
N GLU A 66 0.07 -5.37 8.39
CA GLU A 66 -1.23 -4.80 8.78
C GLU A 66 -2.39 -5.67 8.31
N MET A 67 -2.26 -6.34 7.15
CA MET A 67 -3.33 -7.17 6.58
C MET A 67 -3.44 -8.52 7.27
N PHE A 68 -2.34 -9.07 7.67
CA PHE A 68 -2.24 -10.43 8.21
C PHE A 68 -1.52 -10.46 9.55
#